data_66c659125549a3d4549d76c190a83282
#
_entry.id   66c659125549a3d4549d76c190a83282
#
_cell.length_a   1.000
_cell.length_b   1.000
_cell.length_c   1.000
_cell.angle_alpha   90.00
_cell.angle_beta   90.00
_cell.angle_gamma   90.00
#
_symmetry.space_group_name_H-M   'P 1'
#
loop_
_entity.id
_entity.type
_entity.pdbx_description
1 polymer ?
#
loop_
_entity_poly.entity_id
_entity_poly.type
_entity_poly.pdbx_seq_one_letter_code
_entity_poly.pdbx_strand_id
1 'polypeptide(L)'
;MDRCKFTLKVHFNTFILFFICSVFFTEFLEANATSPNNLGSRIQLLLKNPSLKNVSYGISVVSIKKNPPLFSCRDNDLFSIASNMKLLTTAAAIEYLGPDFEYKTIVEAHGVITTTGELDGDIIVRGSGDPNLSGRFYNGNITAVPESWANAIRSRGIRKVTGDIIADDSVFDRIYTNPNWPGNQLSEWYCAPSCGLSFNDNCVDITLVSDKKPGNVVILLADPNTLYFTIFNNCVSTSNKKEHAYSVYRKPGTNQIFIKGKFWINASPEKSWVNVHNPALYFATVFKE
;
A
#
# COMPACT_ATOMS: atom_id res chain seq x y z
N MET A 1 -13.24 -23.95 -27.66
CA MET A 1 -12.86 -23.98 -26.23
C MET A 1 -13.53 -22.79 -25.56
N ASP A 2 -14.71 -23.02 -24.97
CA ASP A 2 -15.49 -21.96 -24.33
C ASP A 2 -14.93 -21.66 -22.93
N ARG A 3 -14.26 -20.51 -22.80
CA ARG A 3 -13.88 -20.00 -21.47
C ARG A 3 -15.13 -19.45 -20.79
N CYS A 4 -15.62 -20.19 -19.81
CA CYS A 4 -16.65 -19.70 -18.92
C CYS A 4 -16.02 -18.64 -17.99
N LYS A 5 -16.34 -17.36 -18.21
CA LYS A 5 -15.96 -16.29 -17.29
C LYS A 5 -17.06 -16.13 -16.24
N PHE A 6 -16.70 -16.28 -14.98
CA PHE A 6 -17.62 -16.07 -13.86
C PHE A 6 -17.24 -14.78 -13.14
N THR A 7 -18.23 -13.95 -12.83
CA THR A 7 -18.07 -12.81 -11.95
C THR A 7 -18.69 -13.16 -10.61
N LEU A 8 -17.87 -13.23 -9.56
CA LEU A 8 -18.33 -13.44 -8.20
C LEU A 8 -18.43 -12.07 -7.51
N LYS A 9 -19.65 -11.59 -7.26
CA LYS A 9 -19.86 -10.43 -6.39
C LYS A 9 -19.93 -10.94 -4.96
N VAL A 10 -18.86 -10.76 -4.20
CA VAL A 10 -18.81 -11.10 -2.78
C VAL A 10 -18.75 -9.79 -2.00
N HIS A 11 -19.80 -9.52 -1.24
CA HIS A 11 -19.87 -8.35 -0.37
C HIS A 11 -19.46 -8.80 1.02
N PHE A 12 -18.32 -8.36 1.48
CA PHE A 12 -17.69 -8.92 2.68
C PHE A 12 -17.47 -7.91 3.80
N ASN A 13 -17.80 -8.36 4.98
CA ASN A 13 -17.36 -7.77 6.23
C ASN A 13 -16.35 -8.76 6.88
N THR A 14 -15.14 -8.87 6.38
CA THR A 14 -13.90 -9.36 7.02
C THR A 14 -12.99 -10.12 6.03
N PHE A 15 -11.72 -9.83 6.09
CA PHE A 15 -10.60 -10.31 5.27
C PHE A 15 -10.32 -11.85 5.34
N ILE A 16 -11.05 -12.58 6.17
CA ILE A 16 -10.74 -13.98 6.53
C ILE A 16 -11.25 -15.00 5.51
N LEU A 17 -12.23 -14.68 4.69
CA LEU A 17 -12.88 -15.70 3.86
C LEU A 17 -12.17 -15.99 2.53
N PHE A 18 -11.36 -15.09 2.01
CA PHE A 18 -10.61 -15.36 0.77
C PHE A 18 -9.53 -16.43 0.98
N PHE A 19 -8.95 -16.50 2.19
CA PHE A 19 -7.96 -17.53 2.53
C PHE A 19 -8.61 -18.88 2.87
N ILE A 20 -9.81 -18.87 3.43
CA ILE A 20 -10.53 -20.10 3.78
C ILE A 20 -11.10 -20.79 2.54
N CYS A 21 -11.57 -20.05 1.52
CA CYS A 21 -12.03 -20.66 0.28
C CYS A 21 -10.96 -21.39 -0.52
N SER A 22 -9.71 -20.94 -0.49
CA SER A 22 -8.64 -21.58 -1.27
C SER A 22 -8.13 -22.89 -0.62
N VAL A 23 -8.11 -22.95 0.71
CA VAL A 23 -7.61 -24.14 1.44
C VAL A 23 -8.67 -25.23 1.53
N PHE A 24 -9.96 -24.88 1.71
CA PHE A 24 -11.04 -25.89 1.77
C PHE A 24 -11.45 -26.43 0.40
N PHE A 25 -11.12 -25.75 -0.69
CA PHE A 25 -11.48 -26.23 -2.04
C PHE A 25 -10.64 -27.45 -2.48
N THR A 26 -9.43 -27.59 -1.94
CA THR A 26 -8.54 -28.72 -2.28
C THR A 26 -8.85 -29.99 -1.49
N GLU A 27 -9.35 -29.90 -0.24
CA GLU A 27 -9.69 -31.09 0.56
C GLU A 27 -11.07 -31.66 0.29
N PHE A 28 -12.02 -30.87 -0.27
CA PHE A 28 -13.39 -31.32 -0.57
C PHE A 28 -13.57 -32.01 -1.92
N LEU A 29 -12.54 -32.01 -2.78
CA LEU A 29 -12.60 -32.68 -4.09
C LEU A 29 -12.53 -34.22 -4.00
N GLU A 30 -12.14 -34.79 -2.85
CA GLU A 30 -12.03 -36.24 -2.66
C GLU A 30 -13.18 -36.90 -1.88
N ALA A 31 -14.14 -36.13 -1.38
CA ALA A 31 -15.28 -36.68 -0.62
C ALA A 31 -16.52 -36.91 -1.49
N ASN A 32 -16.57 -38.10 -2.08
CA ASN A 32 -17.79 -38.86 -2.44
C ASN A 32 -18.84 -38.32 -3.42
N ALA A 33 -19.12 -39.16 -4.39
CA ALA A 33 -20.07 -39.20 -5.51
C ALA A 33 -21.56 -38.95 -5.25
N THR A 34 -21.94 -38.16 -4.25
CA THR A 34 -23.34 -37.74 -3.99
C THR A 34 -23.49 -36.23 -3.80
N SER A 35 -22.53 -35.46 -4.30
CA SER A 35 -22.64 -33.99 -4.32
C SER A 35 -23.79 -33.55 -5.24
N PRO A 36 -24.72 -32.69 -4.77
CA PRO A 36 -25.78 -32.17 -5.62
C PRO A 36 -25.15 -31.47 -6.83
N ASN A 37 -25.53 -31.94 -8.05
CA ASN A 37 -24.98 -31.44 -9.34
C ASN A 37 -25.26 -29.95 -9.60
N ASN A 38 -25.92 -29.25 -8.69
CA ASN A 38 -26.31 -27.86 -8.80
C ASN A 38 -25.44 -26.98 -7.94
N LEU A 39 -24.78 -25.98 -8.54
CA LEU A 39 -23.94 -24.99 -7.88
C LEU A 39 -24.62 -24.35 -6.66
N GLY A 40 -25.89 -23.97 -6.80
CA GLY A 40 -26.64 -23.35 -5.71
C GLY A 40 -26.77 -24.24 -4.46
N SER A 41 -27.04 -25.52 -4.64
CA SER A 41 -27.14 -26.48 -3.53
C SER A 41 -25.79 -26.68 -2.83
N ARG A 42 -24.70 -26.69 -3.58
CA ARG A 42 -23.34 -26.77 -3.03
C ARG A 42 -22.98 -25.53 -2.20
N ILE A 43 -23.30 -24.33 -2.70
CA ILE A 43 -23.10 -23.08 -1.95
C ILE A 43 -23.95 -23.09 -0.68
N GLN A 44 -25.23 -23.46 -0.77
CA GLN A 44 -26.11 -23.54 0.40
C GLN A 44 -25.59 -24.51 1.46
N LEU A 45 -25.01 -25.63 1.05
CA LEU A 45 -24.41 -26.60 1.99
C LEU A 45 -23.20 -25.96 2.72
N LEU A 46 -22.32 -25.25 2.02
CA LEU A 46 -21.20 -24.54 2.62
C LEU A 46 -21.66 -23.47 3.62
N LEU A 47 -22.73 -22.74 3.29
CA LEU A 47 -23.28 -21.69 4.17
C LEU A 47 -23.91 -22.24 5.48
N LYS A 48 -24.20 -23.54 5.55
CA LYS A 48 -24.64 -24.20 6.79
C LYS A 48 -23.50 -24.51 7.77
N ASN A 49 -22.23 -24.23 7.42
CA ASN A 49 -21.10 -24.45 8.31
C ASN A 49 -21.27 -23.64 9.61
N PRO A 50 -21.16 -24.26 10.79
CA PRO A 50 -21.29 -23.60 12.08
C PRO A 50 -20.37 -22.40 12.27
N SER A 51 -19.18 -22.38 11.62
CA SER A 51 -18.23 -21.27 11.64
C SER A 51 -18.81 -19.98 11.05
N LEU A 52 -19.82 -20.07 10.20
CA LEU A 52 -20.48 -18.93 9.53
C LEU A 52 -21.69 -18.40 10.29
N LYS A 53 -22.07 -18.99 11.43
CA LYS A 53 -23.27 -18.65 12.20
C LYS A 53 -23.39 -17.16 12.52
N ASN A 54 -22.25 -16.50 12.78
CA ASN A 54 -22.19 -15.08 13.17
C ASN A 54 -21.62 -14.18 12.05
N VAL A 55 -21.55 -14.68 10.82
CA VAL A 55 -21.05 -13.93 9.67
C VAL A 55 -22.22 -13.39 8.85
N SER A 56 -22.22 -12.09 8.57
CA SER A 56 -23.11 -11.50 7.57
C SER A 56 -22.49 -11.62 6.18
N TYR A 57 -23.26 -12.15 5.23
CA TYR A 57 -22.80 -12.31 3.86
C TYR A 57 -23.93 -12.03 2.85
N GLY A 58 -23.53 -11.54 1.69
CA GLY A 58 -24.37 -11.46 0.49
C GLY A 58 -23.61 -12.11 -0.66
N ILE A 59 -24.28 -12.92 -1.48
CA ILE A 59 -23.67 -13.64 -2.57
C ILE A 59 -24.53 -13.52 -3.82
N SER A 60 -23.88 -13.10 -4.94
CA SER A 60 -24.49 -13.12 -6.27
C SER A 60 -23.50 -13.80 -7.23
N VAL A 61 -23.94 -14.89 -7.85
CA VAL A 61 -23.18 -15.61 -8.87
C VAL A 61 -23.88 -15.46 -10.21
N VAL A 62 -23.21 -14.76 -11.14
CA VAL A 62 -23.76 -14.51 -12.47
C VAL A 62 -22.89 -15.13 -13.54
N SER A 63 -23.51 -15.58 -14.61
CA SER A 63 -22.84 -15.96 -15.84
C SER A 63 -22.83 -14.77 -16.80
N ILE A 64 -21.69 -14.45 -17.42
CA ILE A 64 -21.61 -13.38 -18.42
C ILE A 64 -22.52 -13.68 -19.63
N LYS A 65 -22.80 -14.97 -19.90
CA LYS A 65 -23.59 -15.42 -21.05
C LYS A 65 -25.05 -15.73 -20.71
N LYS A 66 -25.43 -15.77 -19.41
CA LYS A 66 -26.74 -16.22 -18.97
C LYS A 66 -27.35 -15.25 -17.97
N ASN A 67 -28.62 -14.95 -18.18
CA ASN A 67 -29.50 -14.27 -17.24
C ASN A 67 -30.72 -15.17 -17.02
N PRO A 68 -31.21 -15.47 -15.82
CA PRO A 68 -30.92 -14.82 -14.53
C PRO A 68 -29.65 -15.32 -13.81
N PRO A 69 -29.28 -14.76 -12.61
CA PRO A 69 -28.16 -15.23 -11.79
C PRO A 69 -28.20 -16.75 -11.52
N LEU A 70 -27.06 -17.39 -11.48
CA LEU A 70 -26.93 -18.81 -11.16
C LEU A 70 -27.20 -19.10 -9.68
N PHE A 71 -26.93 -18.11 -8.83
CA PHE A 71 -27.21 -18.16 -7.40
C PHE A 71 -27.27 -16.75 -6.83
N SER A 72 -28.23 -16.49 -5.96
CA SER A 72 -28.37 -15.24 -5.21
C SER A 72 -28.75 -15.54 -3.77
N CYS A 73 -28.13 -14.84 -2.84
CA CYS A 73 -28.40 -14.90 -1.42
C CYS A 73 -28.08 -13.55 -0.80
N ARG A 74 -29.09 -12.81 -0.32
CA ARG A 74 -28.94 -11.49 0.29
C ARG A 74 -28.10 -10.53 -0.57
N ASP A 75 -28.15 -10.64 -1.88
CA ASP A 75 -27.33 -9.91 -2.84
C ASP A 75 -27.79 -8.45 -3.05
N ASN A 76 -28.96 -8.10 -2.49
CA ASN A 76 -29.48 -6.73 -2.45
C ASN A 76 -29.30 -6.06 -1.07
N ASP A 77 -28.77 -6.77 -0.08
CA ASP A 77 -28.52 -6.20 1.23
C ASP A 77 -27.33 -5.22 1.18
N LEU A 78 -27.35 -4.20 2.02
CA LEU A 78 -26.29 -3.23 2.13
C LEU A 78 -25.17 -3.75 3.05
N PHE A 79 -23.94 -3.73 2.54
CA PHE A 79 -22.75 -4.12 3.27
C PHE A 79 -21.70 -3.02 3.17
N SER A 80 -20.82 -2.94 4.18
CA SER A 80 -19.58 -2.14 4.08
C SER A 80 -18.65 -2.82 3.08
N ILE A 81 -18.43 -2.19 1.93
CA ILE A 81 -17.72 -2.81 0.80
C ILE A 81 -16.20 -2.78 0.94
N ALA A 82 -15.66 -1.95 1.85
CA ALA A 82 -14.22 -1.82 2.09
C ALA A 82 -13.42 -1.84 0.77
N SER A 83 -12.37 -2.65 0.66
CA SER A 83 -11.52 -2.75 -0.54
C SER A 83 -12.23 -3.27 -1.81
N ASN A 84 -13.47 -3.75 -1.73
CA ASN A 84 -14.24 -4.08 -2.93
C ASN A 84 -14.56 -2.83 -3.78
N MET A 85 -14.50 -1.63 -3.18
CA MET A 85 -14.56 -0.35 -3.91
C MET A 85 -13.49 -0.27 -5.02
N LYS A 86 -12.33 -0.92 -4.85
CA LYS A 86 -11.27 -0.95 -5.86
C LYS A 86 -11.73 -1.57 -7.19
N LEU A 87 -12.69 -2.49 -7.17
CA LEU A 87 -13.25 -3.08 -8.39
C LEU A 87 -13.98 -2.02 -9.23
N LEU A 88 -14.73 -1.12 -8.57
CA LEU A 88 -15.41 -0.01 -9.26
C LEU A 88 -14.40 1.02 -9.76
N THR A 89 -13.41 1.37 -8.93
CA THR A 89 -12.36 2.33 -9.29
C THR A 89 -11.55 1.83 -10.49
N THR A 90 -11.13 0.56 -10.49
CA THR A 90 -10.37 0.00 -11.61
C THR A 90 -11.21 -0.18 -12.86
N ALA A 91 -12.49 -0.54 -12.72
CA ALA A 91 -13.39 -0.61 -13.87
C ALA A 91 -13.58 0.78 -14.51
N ALA A 92 -13.78 1.82 -13.69
CA ALA A 92 -13.88 3.20 -14.17
C ALA A 92 -12.57 3.66 -14.83
N ALA A 93 -11.42 3.33 -14.24
CA ALA A 93 -10.13 3.67 -14.83
C ALA A 93 -9.94 3.03 -16.22
N ILE A 94 -10.28 1.75 -16.39
CA ILE A 94 -10.20 1.08 -17.70
C ILE A 94 -11.18 1.71 -18.70
N GLU A 95 -12.39 2.06 -18.26
CA GLU A 95 -13.41 2.66 -19.14
C GLU A 95 -13.02 4.06 -19.60
N TYR A 96 -12.50 4.91 -18.71
CA TYR A 96 -12.23 6.32 -19.03
C TYR A 96 -10.81 6.58 -19.55
N LEU A 97 -9.81 5.81 -19.10
CA LEU A 97 -8.41 6.01 -19.47
C LEU A 97 -7.94 5.01 -20.54
N GLY A 98 -8.62 3.87 -20.64
CA GLY A 98 -8.22 2.77 -21.51
C GLY A 98 -7.19 1.84 -20.85
N PRO A 99 -7.02 0.61 -21.43
CA PRO A 99 -6.10 -0.40 -20.88
C PRO A 99 -4.62 -0.06 -21.11
N ASP A 100 -4.31 0.84 -22.05
CA ASP A 100 -2.95 1.22 -22.43
C ASP A 100 -2.52 2.55 -21.81
N PHE A 101 -3.27 3.05 -20.83
CA PHE A 101 -2.90 4.27 -20.12
C PHE A 101 -1.59 4.11 -19.37
N GLU A 102 -0.67 5.08 -19.58
CA GLU A 102 0.62 5.13 -18.91
C GLU A 102 0.79 6.41 -18.10
N TYR A 103 1.34 6.28 -16.90
CA TYR A 103 1.83 7.43 -16.15
C TYR A 103 3.16 7.93 -16.72
N LYS A 104 3.36 9.25 -16.72
CA LYS A 104 4.58 9.88 -17.25
C LYS A 104 5.14 10.87 -16.24
N THR A 105 6.09 10.42 -15.42
CA THR A 105 6.85 11.32 -14.57
C THR A 105 7.98 11.94 -15.38
N ILE A 106 8.08 13.27 -15.36
CA ILE A 106 9.04 14.03 -16.16
C ILE A 106 10.07 14.66 -15.22
N VAL A 107 11.34 14.51 -15.57
CA VAL A 107 12.48 15.15 -14.88
C VAL A 107 13.11 16.17 -15.83
N GLU A 108 13.11 17.44 -15.44
CA GLU A 108 13.60 18.56 -16.23
C GLU A 108 14.69 19.31 -15.49
N ALA A 109 15.72 19.76 -16.22
CA ALA A 109 16.72 20.69 -15.73
C ALA A 109 16.39 22.09 -16.26
N HIS A 110 16.20 23.04 -15.37
CA HIS A 110 15.92 24.44 -15.68
C HIS A 110 17.09 25.30 -15.26
N GLY A 111 17.85 25.82 -16.20
CA GLY A 111 19.03 26.66 -15.95
C GLY A 111 20.10 26.50 -17.02
N VAL A 112 21.31 26.92 -16.69
CA VAL A 112 22.45 26.85 -17.58
C VAL A 112 23.46 25.84 -17.07
N ILE A 113 23.86 24.91 -17.93
CA ILE A 113 24.90 23.93 -17.60
C ILE A 113 26.26 24.53 -17.97
N THR A 114 27.12 24.69 -16.99
CA THR A 114 28.50 25.16 -17.18
C THR A 114 29.39 24.11 -17.85
N THR A 115 30.53 24.53 -18.37
CA THR A 115 31.52 23.60 -18.95
C THR A 115 32.10 22.62 -17.92
N THR A 116 32.00 22.93 -16.63
CA THR A 116 32.40 22.05 -15.51
C THR A 116 31.34 21.06 -15.08
N GLY A 117 30.12 21.13 -15.68
CA GLY A 117 29.01 20.27 -15.36
C GLY A 117 28.20 20.73 -14.15
N GLU A 118 28.25 22.02 -13.81
CA GLU A 118 27.40 22.62 -12.80
C GLU A 118 26.13 23.16 -13.48
N LEU A 119 24.93 22.75 -13.02
CA LEU A 119 23.68 23.36 -13.42
C LEU A 119 23.44 24.57 -12.49
N ASP A 120 23.55 25.75 -13.05
CA ASP A 120 23.09 26.99 -12.41
C ASP A 120 21.58 27.11 -12.62
N GLY A 121 20.84 26.52 -11.68
CA GLY A 121 19.39 26.37 -11.80
C GLY A 121 18.86 25.14 -11.05
N ASP A 122 17.64 24.74 -11.39
CA ASP A 122 16.83 23.77 -10.64
C ASP A 122 16.63 22.45 -11.40
N ILE A 123 16.38 21.38 -10.66
CA ILE A 123 15.78 20.14 -11.19
C ILE A 123 14.31 20.11 -10.79
N ILE A 124 13.44 19.99 -11.77
CA ILE A 124 12.00 19.86 -11.57
C ILE A 124 11.59 18.42 -11.86
N VAL A 125 10.90 17.78 -10.90
CA VAL A 125 10.28 16.47 -11.08
C VAL A 125 8.78 16.64 -11.05
N ARG A 126 8.15 16.44 -12.22
CA ARG A 126 6.71 16.59 -12.40
C ARG A 126 6.04 15.23 -12.39
N GLY A 127 5.25 14.96 -11.35
CA GLY A 127 4.49 13.73 -11.21
C GLY A 127 3.21 13.71 -12.03
N SER A 128 2.75 12.53 -12.37
CA SER A 128 1.49 12.29 -13.08
C SER A 128 0.51 11.43 -12.29
N GLY A 129 0.77 11.20 -10.99
CA GLY A 129 -0.04 10.33 -10.14
C GLY A 129 0.40 8.87 -10.16
N ASP A 130 1.60 8.55 -10.65
CA ASP A 130 2.14 7.18 -10.67
C ASP A 130 2.33 6.64 -9.25
N PRO A 131 1.63 5.56 -8.84
CA PRO A 131 1.78 4.95 -7.53
C PRO A 131 2.99 3.99 -7.44
N ASN A 132 3.71 3.74 -8.55
CA ASN A 132 4.69 2.67 -8.65
C ASN A 132 6.14 3.11 -8.45
N LEU A 133 6.39 4.35 -8.05
CA LEU A 133 7.74 4.82 -7.71
C LEU A 133 8.16 4.24 -6.35
N SER A 134 8.43 2.94 -6.32
CA SER A 134 8.70 2.17 -5.10
C SER A 134 9.61 0.97 -5.40
N GLY A 135 10.06 0.27 -4.36
CA GLY A 135 10.86 -0.94 -4.49
C GLY A 135 10.11 -2.17 -5.03
N ARG A 136 8.79 -2.11 -5.25
CA ARG A 136 7.95 -3.27 -5.64
C ARG A 136 8.44 -3.98 -6.89
N PHE A 137 8.91 -3.23 -7.88
CA PHE A 137 9.40 -3.76 -9.16
C PHE A 137 10.93 -3.83 -9.24
N TYR A 138 11.63 -3.52 -8.14
CA TYR A 138 13.08 -3.40 -8.08
C TYR A 138 13.69 -4.22 -6.96
N ASN A 139 13.17 -5.43 -6.72
CA ASN A 139 13.64 -6.39 -5.70
C ASN A 139 13.71 -5.79 -4.28
N GLY A 140 12.81 -4.86 -3.96
CA GLY A 140 12.75 -4.17 -2.67
C GLY A 140 13.66 -2.96 -2.56
N ASN A 141 14.44 -2.60 -3.58
CA ASN A 141 15.21 -1.35 -3.58
C ASN A 141 14.27 -0.16 -3.77
N ILE A 142 13.96 0.55 -2.68
CA ILE A 142 13.03 1.69 -2.65
C ILE A 142 13.55 2.85 -3.50
N THR A 143 14.87 3.07 -3.52
CA THR A 143 15.52 4.21 -4.18
C THR A 143 15.92 3.93 -5.64
N ALA A 144 15.63 2.74 -6.18
CA ALA A 144 16.05 2.35 -7.53
C ALA A 144 15.63 3.34 -8.61
N VAL A 145 14.40 3.88 -8.54
CA VAL A 145 13.89 4.84 -9.53
C VAL A 145 14.60 6.19 -9.42
N PRO A 146 14.62 6.88 -8.26
CA PRO A 146 15.35 8.14 -8.12
C PRO A 146 16.85 7.99 -8.41
N GLU A 147 17.50 6.88 -8.04
CA GLU A 147 18.88 6.58 -8.41
C GLU A 147 19.07 6.50 -9.93
N SER A 148 18.14 5.85 -10.64
CA SER A 148 18.19 5.77 -12.10
C SER A 148 18.09 7.14 -12.76
N TRP A 149 17.24 8.03 -12.21
CA TRP A 149 17.10 9.41 -12.70
C TRP A 149 18.33 10.25 -12.39
N ALA A 150 18.92 10.13 -11.20
CA ALA A 150 20.17 10.79 -10.85
C ALA A 150 21.30 10.37 -11.80
N ASN A 151 21.40 9.08 -12.15
CA ASN A 151 22.36 8.58 -13.13
C ASN A 151 22.07 9.14 -14.54
N ALA A 152 20.81 9.26 -14.93
CA ALA A 152 20.43 9.86 -16.20
C ALA A 152 20.78 11.35 -16.27
N ILE A 153 20.62 12.10 -15.19
CA ILE A 153 21.03 13.51 -15.06
C ILE A 153 22.56 13.60 -15.18
N ARG A 154 23.28 12.74 -14.48
CA ARG A 154 24.76 12.69 -14.55
C ARG A 154 25.27 12.37 -15.95
N SER A 155 24.62 11.44 -16.66
CA SER A 155 24.98 11.06 -18.03
C SER A 155 24.80 12.20 -19.04
N ARG A 156 23.95 13.20 -18.73
CA ARG A 156 23.79 14.44 -19.50
C ARG A 156 24.79 15.52 -19.14
N GLY A 157 25.80 15.20 -18.33
CA GLY A 157 26.89 16.09 -17.95
C GLY A 157 26.64 16.94 -16.71
N ILE A 158 25.46 16.81 -16.05
CA ILE A 158 25.18 17.55 -14.81
C ILE A 158 25.77 16.78 -13.64
N ARG A 159 26.74 17.40 -12.96
CA ARG A 159 27.44 16.82 -11.80
C ARG A 159 27.11 17.51 -10.48
N LYS A 160 26.61 18.73 -10.55
CA LYS A 160 26.22 19.55 -9.42
C LYS A 160 25.02 20.41 -9.81
N VAL A 161 24.11 20.62 -8.91
CA VAL A 161 22.96 21.52 -9.03
C VAL A 161 23.10 22.60 -7.97
N THR A 162 23.00 23.89 -8.33
CA THR A 162 23.13 25.02 -7.39
C THR A 162 21.80 25.45 -6.82
N GLY A 163 20.72 25.21 -7.55
CA GLY A 163 19.37 25.54 -7.14
C GLY A 163 18.68 24.41 -6.38
N ASP A 164 17.38 24.31 -6.56
CA ASP A 164 16.50 23.43 -5.80
C ASP A 164 16.12 22.16 -6.56
N ILE A 165 15.67 21.16 -5.80
CA ILE A 165 14.89 20.03 -6.30
C ILE A 165 13.41 20.36 -6.08
N ILE A 166 12.68 20.59 -7.16
CA ILE A 166 11.27 20.97 -7.12
C ILE A 166 10.41 19.74 -7.46
N ALA A 167 9.64 19.29 -6.50
CA ALA A 167 8.65 18.21 -6.67
C ALA A 167 7.29 18.82 -7.01
N ASP A 168 6.89 18.68 -8.27
CA ASP A 168 5.60 19.19 -8.77
C ASP A 168 4.56 18.07 -8.75
N ASP A 169 3.61 18.16 -7.82
CA ASP A 169 2.48 17.26 -7.63
C ASP A 169 1.15 17.86 -8.09
N SER A 170 1.19 18.95 -8.83
CA SER A 170 0.03 19.79 -9.20
C SER A 170 -1.00 19.11 -10.11
N VAL A 171 -0.72 17.91 -10.60
CA VAL A 171 -1.69 17.10 -11.37
C VAL A 171 -2.91 16.70 -10.53
N PHE A 172 -2.78 16.65 -9.21
CA PHE A 172 -3.86 16.47 -8.25
C PHE A 172 -3.99 17.70 -7.36
N ASP A 173 -5.15 17.84 -6.70
CA ASP A 173 -5.27 18.78 -5.59
C ASP A 173 -4.38 18.36 -4.41
N ARG A 174 -4.12 19.29 -3.49
CA ARG A 174 -3.32 19.02 -2.29
C ARG A 174 -4.17 18.62 -1.09
N ILE A 175 -5.35 18.06 -1.32
CA ILE A 175 -6.16 17.44 -0.28
C ILE A 175 -5.63 16.03 -0.03
N TYR A 176 -4.46 15.95 0.59
CA TYR A 176 -3.74 14.71 0.81
C TYR A 176 -4.45 13.71 1.72
N THR A 177 -5.37 14.18 2.56
CA THR A 177 -6.05 13.37 3.56
C THR A 177 -7.55 13.59 3.44
N ASN A 178 -8.31 12.52 3.24
CA ASN A 178 -9.76 12.62 3.21
C ASN A 178 -10.26 13.04 4.61
N PRO A 179 -11.09 14.11 4.71
CA PRO A 179 -11.56 14.63 6.00
C PRO A 179 -12.46 13.64 6.77
N ASN A 180 -13.00 12.64 6.09
CA ASN A 180 -13.83 11.59 6.71
C ASN A 180 -13.01 10.39 7.23
N TRP A 181 -11.70 10.38 7.08
CA TRP A 181 -10.88 9.32 7.67
C TRP A 181 -10.81 9.44 9.18
N PRO A 182 -10.84 8.31 9.92
CA PRO A 182 -10.75 8.33 11.38
C PRO A 182 -9.45 8.97 11.87
N GLY A 183 -9.54 9.96 12.75
CA GLY A 183 -8.38 10.72 13.21
C GLY A 183 -7.29 9.89 13.90
N ASN A 184 -7.66 8.76 14.52
CA ASN A 184 -6.73 7.82 15.15
C ASN A 184 -6.02 6.89 14.17
N GLN A 185 -6.36 6.92 12.88
CA GLN A 185 -5.76 6.08 11.83
C GLN A 185 -4.92 6.89 10.82
N LEU A 186 -4.80 8.18 11.00
CA LEU A 186 -4.15 9.08 10.03
C LEU A 186 -2.64 8.84 9.84
N SER A 187 -2.00 8.03 10.67
CA SER A 187 -0.61 7.62 10.49
C SER A 187 -0.44 6.22 9.91
N GLU A 188 -1.55 5.50 9.75
CA GLU A 188 -1.53 4.15 9.21
C GLU A 188 -1.21 4.14 7.71
N TRP A 189 -0.54 3.10 7.24
CA TRP A 189 -0.15 2.95 5.83
C TRP A 189 -1.34 2.99 4.86
N TYR A 190 -2.50 2.47 5.26
CA TYR A 190 -3.71 2.46 4.43
C TYR A 190 -4.44 3.82 4.41
N CYS A 191 -4.00 4.77 5.22
CA CYS A 191 -4.38 6.17 5.18
C CYS A 191 -3.26 7.05 4.61
N ALA A 192 -2.38 6.47 3.77
CA ALA A 192 -1.35 7.25 3.10
C ALA A 192 -1.97 8.33 2.21
N PRO A 193 -1.39 9.53 2.17
CA PRO A 193 -1.86 10.63 1.33
C PRO A 193 -1.93 10.24 -0.15
N SER A 194 -2.93 10.77 -0.87
CA SER A 194 -2.96 10.69 -2.33
C SER A 194 -2.26 11.92 -2.90
N CYS A 195 -1.34 11.74 -3.85
CA CYS A 195 -0.46 12.80 -4.34
C CYS A 195 -0.14 12.60 -5.82
N GLY A 196 0.06 13.71 -6.53
CA GLY A 196 0.48 13.70 -7.94
C GLY A 196 1.89 13.14 -8.14
N LEU A 197 2.74 13.20 -7.11
CA LEU A 197 4.09 12.62 -7.11
C LEU A 197 4.27 11.75 -5.85
N SER A 198 3.91 10.49 -5.97
CA SER A 198 4.02 9.52 -4.89
C SER A 198 5.37 8.80 -4.91
N PHE A 199 5.86 8.41 -3.72
CA PHE A 199 7.08 7.64 -3.57
C PHE A 199 6.96 6.66 -2.40
N ASN A 200 7.36 5.41 -2.59
CA ASN A 200 7.29 4.33 -1.61
C ASN A 200 5.92 4.24 -0.91
N ASP A 201 4.84 4.20 -1.70
CA ASP A 201 3.45 4.21 -1.21
C ASP A 201 3.13 5.40 -0.27
N ASN A 202 3.91 6.48 -0.32
CA ASN A 202 3.89 7.61 0.60
C ASN A 202 4.05 7.18 2.07
N CYS A 203 4.90 6.18 2.29
CA CYS A 203 5.23 5.61 3.60
C CYS A 203 6.74 5.53 3.81
N VAL A 204 7.13 5.41 5.07
CA VAL A 204 8.46 5.03 5.52
C VAL A 204 8.39 3.63 6.09
N ASP A 205 9.31 2.77 5.69
CA ASP A 205 9.47 1.43 6.25
C ASP A 205 10.32 1.50 7.51
N ILE A 206 9.82 1.05 8.64
CA ILE A 206 10.55 1.01 9.90
C ILE A 206 10.64 -0.43 10.36
N THR A 207 11.85 -0.96 10.48
CA THR A 207 12.08 -2.29 11.03
C THR A 207 12.58 -2.16 12.47
N LEU A 208 11.85 -2.79 13.39
CA LEU A 208 12.25 -2.90 14.79
C LEU A 208 13.04 -4.19 14.99
N VAL A 209 14.21 -4.05 15.61
CA VAL A 209 15.08 -5.17 15.96
C VAL A 209 15.39 -5.08 17.45
N SER A 210 15.14 -6.16 18.23
CA SER A 210 15.43 -6.13 19.65
C SER A 210 16.92 -5.93 19.91
N ASP A 211 17.27 -5.06 20.85
CA ASP A 211 18.53 -5.19 21.57
C ASP A 211 18.40 -6.43 22.48
N LYS A 212 19.40 -7.31 22.49
CA LYS A 212 19.34 -8.56 23.24
C LYS A 212 19.41 -8.37 24.77
N LYS A 213 19.66 -7.14 25.22
CA LYS A 213 19.69 -6.76 26.64
C LYS A 213 18.37 -6.12 27.05
N PRO A 214 17.61 -6.71 27.98
CA PRO A 214 16.37 -6.12 28.48
C PRO A 214 16.60 -4.71 29.06
N GLY A 215 15.67 -3.80 28.78
CA GLY A 215 15.76 -2.40 29.21
C GLY A 215 16.47 -1.48 28.19
N ASN A 216 17.28 -2.04 27.29
CA ASN A 216 17.88 -1.22 26.23
C ASN A 216 16.84 -0.82 25.19
N VAL A 217 17.09 0.33 24.56
CA VAL A 217 16.27 0.85 23.46
C VAL A 217 16.36 -0.10 22.25
N VAL A 218 15.24 -0.36 21.62
CA VAL A 218 15.13 -1.18 20.42
C VAL A 218 15.90 -0.52 19.27
N ILE A 219 16.60 -1.33 18.47
CA ILE A 219 17.30 -0.86 17.26
C ILE A 219 16.26 -0.63 16.17
N LEU A 220 16.39 0.48 15.46
CA LEU A 220 15.52 0.84 14.34
C LEU A 220 16.32 0.92 13.05
N LEU A 221 15.75 0.35 12.00
CA LEU A 221 16.21 0.53 10.64
C LEU A 221 15.09 1.21 9.87
N ALA A 222 15.35 2.37 9.32
CA ALA A 222 14.40 3.10 8.48
C ALA A 222 14.83 3.00 7.01
N ASP A 223 13.87 2.77 6.13
CA ASP A 223 14.09 2.68 4.70
C ASP A 223 13.01 3.48 3.94
N PRO A 224 13.41 4.48 3.13
CA PRO A 224 14.76 4.99 2.98
C PRO A 224 15.26 5.68 4.27
N ASN A 225 16.56 5.65 4.51
CA ASN A 225 17.18 6.43 5.57
C ASN A 225 17.38 7.87 5.06
N THR A 226 16.55 8.79 5.50
CA THR A 226 16.47 10.16 4.98
C THR A 226 16.26 11.20 6.09
N LEU A 227 16.68 12.42 5.84
CA LEU A 227 16.48 13.57 6.74
C LEU A 227 15.04 14.11 6.74
N TYR A 228 14.15 13.54 5.92
CA TYR A 228 12.76 13.99 5.83
C TYR A 228 11.99 13.86 7.15
N PHE A 229 12.29 12.87 7.97
CA PHE A 229 11.58 12.61 9.22
C PHE A 229 12.51 12.56 10.44
N THR A 230 11.92 12.76 11.62
CA THR A 230 12.59 12.59 12.91
C THR A 230 11.93 11.47 13.68
N ILE A 231 12.70 10.48 14.15
CA ILE A 231 12.19 9.37 14.96
C ILE A 231 12.49 9.59 16.44
N PHE A 232 11.45 9.52 17.26
CA PHE A 232 11.52 9.50 18.72
C PHE A 232 11.29 8.08 19.22
N ASN A 233 12.37 7.38 19.54
CA ASN A 233 12.32 5.97 19.93
C ASN A 233 12.36 5.82 21.46
N ASN A 234 11.21 5.45 22.02
CA ASN A 234 11.01 5.11 23.43
C ASN A 234 10.55 3.65 23.61
N CYS A 235 10.80 2.79 22.61
CA CYS A 235 10.55 1.37 22.71
C CYS A 235 11.76 0.65 23.31
N VAL A 236 11.54 -0.18 24.31
CA VAL A 236 12.62 -0.88 25.02
C VAL A 236 12.48 -2.40 24.89
N SER A 237 13.60 -3.08 24.89
CA SER A 237 13.65 -4.55 24.85
C SER A 237 13.18 -5.16 26.18
N THR A 238 12.40 -6.23 26.14
CA THR A 238 11.90 -6.96 27.32
C THR A 238 12.19 -8.47 27.23
N SER A 239 12.52 -9.09 28.35
CA SER A 239 12.64 -10.55 28.46
C SER A 239 11.27 -11.25 28.53
N ASN A 240 10.21 -10.53 28.89
CA ASN A 240 8.87 -11.08 29.05
C ASN A 240 8.10 -11.02 27.72
N LYS A 241 7.89 -12.18 27.08
CA LYS A 241 7.12 -12.28 25.83
C LYS A 241 5.70 -11.71 25.93
N LYS A 242 5.06 -11.80 27.12
CA LYS A 242 3.69 -11.31 27.32
C LYS A 242 3.60 -9.77 27.28
N GLU A 243 4.72 -9.10 27.47
CA GLU A 243 4.80 -7.63 27.39
C GLU A 243 5.16 -7.13 25.98
N HIS A 244 5.32 -8.03 25.00
CA HIS A 244 5.60 -7.66 23.65
C HIS A 244 4.41 -6.91 23.05
N ALA A 245 4.42 -5.59 23.16
CA ALA A 245 3.43 -4.68 22.60
C ALA A 245 4.08 -3.30 22.37
N TYR A 246 3.97 -2.79 21.18
CA TYR A 246 4.51 -1.49 20.80
C TYR A 246 3.56 -0.75 19.84
N SER A 247 3.77 0.52 19.70
CA SER A 247 3.07 1.35 18.74
C SER A 247 4.07 2.19 17.94
N VAL A 248 3.81 2.35 16.66
CA VAL A 248 4.53 3.25 15.75
C VAL A 248 3.49 4.20 15.15
N TYR A 249 3.68 5.49 15.30
CA TYR A 249 2.75 6.48 14.77
C TYR A 249 3.45 7.79 14.43
N ARG A 250 2.90 8.53 13.51
CA ARG A 250 3.33 9.89 13.16
C ARG A 250 2.41 10.91 13.83
N LYS A 251 2.99 11.94 14.39
CA LYS A 251 2.23 13.07 14.91
C LYS A 251 1.51 13.78 13.75
N PRO A 252 0.18 13.98 13.83
CA PRO A 252 -0.58 14.65 12.77
C PRO A 252 0.01 16.01 12.38
N GLY A 253 0.02 16.31 11.09
CA GLY A 253 0.56 17.56 10.54
C GLY A 253 2.08 17.71 10.60
N THR A 254 2.83 16.66 10.95
CA THR A 254 4.29 16.69 11.07
C THR A 254 4.94 15.45 10.47
N ASN A 255 6.29 15.49 10.36
CA ASN A 255 7.11 14.31 10.00
C ASN A 255 7.80 13.70 11.24
N GLN A 256 7.24 13.90 12.42
CA GLN A 256 7.73 13.31 13.66
C GLN A 256 7.10 11.94 13.89
N ILE A 257 7.91 10.90 13.93
CA ILE A 257 7.50 9.51 14.15
C ILE A 257 7.85 9.13 15.59
N PHE A 258 6.89 8.57 16.30
CA PHE A 258 7.05 8.12 17.67
C PHE A 258 6.91 6.61 17.76
N ILE A 259 7.85 5.98 18.43
CA ILE A 259 7.85 4.55 18.68
C ILE A 259 7.93 4.35 20.19
N LYS A 260 6.97 3.62 20.76
CA LYS A 260 6.91 3.37 22.20
C LYS A 260 6.39 1.98 22.50
N GLY A 261 6.75 1.46 23.65
CA GLY A 261 6.30 0.15 24.13
C GLY A 261 7.44 -0.77 24.51
N LYS A 262 7.19 -2.06 24.39
CA LYS A 262 8.17 -3.11 24.74
C LYS A 262 8.27 -4.12 23.60
N PHE A 263 9.49 -4.50 23.25
CA PHE A 263 9.78 -5.44 22.18
C PHE A 263 10.51 -6.66 22.78
N TRP A 264 10.00 -7.85 22.54
CA TRP A 264 10.58 -9.06 23.11
C TRP A 264 11.97 -9.36 22.53
N ILE A 265 12.96 -9.66 23.40
CA ILE A 265 14.37 -9.86 23.00
C ILE A 265 14.59 -11.00 22.01
N ASN A 266 13.69 -12.00 21.96
CA ASN A 266 13.76 -13.12 21.04
C ASN A 266 12.73 -13.02 19.89
N ALA A 267 12.06 -11.87 19.73
CA ALA A 267 11.24 -11.63 18.55
C ALA A 267 12.11 -11.50 17.30
N SER A 268 11.61 -11.97 16.18
CA SER A 268 12.19 -11.68 14.88
C SER A 268 12.05 -10.17 14.58
N PRO A 269 12.85 -9.61 13.70
CA PRO A 269 12.65 -8.24 13.22
C PRO A 269 11.22 -8.05 12.70
N GLU A 270 10.56 -6.97 13.08
CA GLU A 270 9.20 -6.65 12.66
C GLU A 270 9.17 -5.34 11.89
N LYS A 271 8.46 -5.34 10.76
CA LYS A 271 8.26 -4.14 9.93
C LYS A 271 6.97 -3.43 10.31
N SER A 272 7.05 -2.11 10.30
CA SER A 272 5.93 -1.19 10.42
C SER A 272 6.03 -0.15 9.31
N TRP A 273 4.90 0.24 8.75
CA TRP A 273 4.83 1.27 7.71
C TRP A 273 4.09 2.47 8.26
N VAL A 274 4.70 3.63 8.15
CA VAL A 274 4.12 4.89 8.63
C VAL A 274 4.02 5.84 7.47
N ASN A 275 2.83 6.36 7.20
CA ASN A 275 2.66 7.30 6.11
C ASN A 275 3.34 8.65 6.39
N VAL A 276 3.65 9.37 5.32
CA VAL A 276 4.28 10.69 5.37
C VAL A 276 3.25 11.82 5.37
N HIS A 277 3.64 13.00 5.86
CA HIS A 277 2.73 14.16 5.90
C HIS A 277 2.66 14.88 4.54
N ASN A 278 3.79 15.05 3.88
CA ASN A 278 3.89 15.73 2.58
C ASN A 278 4.67 14.85 1.62
N PRO A 279 4.00 14.09 0.73
CA PRO A 279 4.64 13.15 -0.17
C PRO A 279 5.60 13.81 -1.16
N ALA A 280 5.25 14.95 -1.72
CA ALA A 280 6.10 15.64 -2.69
C ALA A 280 7.42 16.10 -2.05
N LEU A 281 7.36 16.66 -0.83
CA LEU A 281 8.55 17.03 -0.07
C LEU A 281 9.37 15.80 0.34
N TYR A 282 8.71 14.70 0.70
CA TYR A 282 9.38 13.43 1.00
C TYR A 282 10.19 12.95 -0.20
N PHE A 283 9.56 12.87 -1.37
CA PHE A 283 10.25 12.50 -2.59
C PHE A 283 11.43 13.45 -2.89
N ALA A 284 11.20 14.77 -2.85
CA ALA A 284 12.25 15.76 -3.15
C ALA A 284 13.45 15.63 -2.21
N THR A 285 13.20 15.35 -0.92
CA THR A 285 14.27 15.17 0.07
C THR A 285 15.11 13.93 -0.25
N VAL A 286 14.46 12.78 -0.49
CA VAL A 286 15.15 11.53 -0.84
C VAL A 286 15.91 11.66 -2.17
N PHE A 287 15.33 12.33 -3.15
CA PHE A 287 15.97 12.51 -4.46
C PHE A 287 17.16 13.46 -4.40
N LYS A 288 17.17 14.41 -3.48
CA LYS A 288 18.28 15.31 -3.23
C LYS A 288 19.48 14.62 -2.55
N GLU A 289 19.23 13.67 -1.64
CA GLU A 289 20.23 12.87 -0.92
C GLU A 289 20.92 11.85 -1.83
#